data_1ddcfb9980dd97edf23be8655af231bf
#
_entry.id   1ddcfb9980dd97edf23be8655af231bf
#
_cell.length_a   1.000
_cell.length_b   1.000
_cell.length_c   1.000
_cell.angle_alpha   90.00
_cell.angle_beta   90.00
_cell.angle_gamma   90.00
#
_symmetry.space_group_name_H-M   'P 1'
#
loop_
_entity.id
_entity.type
_entity.pdbx_description
1 polymer ?
#
loop_
_entity_poly.entity_id
_entity_poly.type
_entity_poly.pdbx_seq_one_letter_code
_entity_poly.pdbx_strand_id
1 'polypeptide(L)'
;MIHSRQVADRCLKIAKAHPELKLDEQFLEEAAMLHDLGIFGTDAPGIECHGTEPYIRHGIIGGKILREKGWERHARVCERHTGTGLSKWDIEQQQLPLPHEDFMPVDIEEQVVCYADKFYSKTRPGTERSVVDAMRSLEKFGWDGVKRFQKWVDLFE
;
A
#
# COMPACT_ATOMS: atom_id res chain seq x y z
N MET A 1 -5.45 -13.26 -1.22
CA MET A 1 -4.65 -13.77 -0.09
C MET A 1 -3.19 -14.01 -0.43
N ILE A 2 -2.83 -14.56 -1.61
CA ILE A 2 -1.42 -14.76 -2.01
C ILE A 2 -0.65 -13.43 -2.01
N HIS A 3 -1.18 -12.40 -2.63
CA HIS A 3 -0.58 -11.07 -2.68
C HIS A 3 -0.27 -10.51 -1.28
N SER A 4 -1.26 -10.50 -0.39
CA SER A 4 -1.07 -9.97 0.98
C SER A 4 0.00 -10.75 1.76
N ARG A 5 0.07 -12.09 1.59
CA ARG A 5 1.12 -12.91 2.21
C ARG A 5 2.51 -12.57 1.66
N GLN A 6 2.64 -12.37 0.35
CA GLN A 6 3.91 -11.95 -0.25
C GLN A 6 4.38 -10.59 0.27
N VAL A 7 3.45 -9.64 0.41
CA VAL A 7 3.74 -8.31 0.99
C VAL A 7 4.20 -8.47 2.45
N ALA A 8 3.50 -9.26 3.25
CA ALA A 8 3.87 -9.52 4.64
C ALA A 8 5.25 -10.17 4.77
N ASP A 9 5.54 -11.19 3.95
CA ASP A 9 6.84 -11.88 3.97
C ASP A 9 7.99 -10.92 3.61
N ARG A 10 7.78 -10.00 2.65
CA ARG A 10 8.77 -8.97 2.33
C ARG A 10 8.95 -7.98 3.47
N CYS A 11 7.88 -7.53 4.11
CA CYS A 11 7.97 -6.66 5.28
C CYS A 11 8.81 -7.29 6.40
N LEU A 12 8.59 -8.56 6.69
CA LEU A 12 9.35 -9.28 7.71
C LEU A 12 10.81 -9.48 7.33
N LYS A 13 11.12 -9.69 6.03
CA LYS A 13 12.51 -9.72 5.54
C LYS A 13 13.21 -8.38 5.77
N ILE A 14 12.54 -7.27 5.47
CA ILE A 14 13.07 -5.92 5.71
C ILE A 14 13.35 -5.73 7.20
N ALA A 15 12.40 -6.07 8.06
CA ALA A 15 12.56 -5.93 9.51
C ALA A 15 13.78 -6.72 10.04
N LYS A 16 13.97 -7.93 9.56
CA LYS A 16 15.12 -8.77 9.94
C LYS A 16 16.46 -8.25 9.41
N ALA A 17 16.47 -7.68 8.21
CA ALA A 17 17.67 -7.13 7.58
C ALA A 17 18.07 -5.78 8.20
N HIS A 18 17.13 -5.05 8.77
CA HIS A 18 17.32 -3.70 9.31
C HIS A 18 16.89 -3.58 10.77
N PRO A 19 17.54 -4.29 11.71
CA PRO A 19 17.18 -4.23 13.13
C PRO A 19 17.34 -2.83 13.75
N GLU A 20 18.16 -1.98 13.14
CA GLU A 20 18.34 -0.59 13.53
C GLU A 20 17.08 0.27 13.40
N LEU A 21 16.16 -0.12 12.50
CA LEU A 21 14.89 0.58 12.29
C LEU A 21 13.85 0.28 13.38
N LYS A 22 14.09 -0.75 14.21
CA LYS A 22 13.22 -1.15 15.33
C LYS A 22 11.76 -1.30 14.91
N LEU A 23 11.53 -1.95 13.77
CA LEU A 23 10.20 -2.16 13.22
C LEU A 23 9.36 -3.09 14.09
N ASP A 24 8.09 -2.78 14.23
CA ASP A 24 7.08 -3.62 14.90
C ASP A 24 6.67 -4.76 13.94
N GLU A 25 7.35 -5.92 14.05
CA GLU A 25 7.15 -7.06 13.14
C GLU A 25 5.73 -7.61 13.19
N GLN A 26 5.11 -7.68 14.37
CA GLN A 26 3.74 -8.14 14.49
C GLN A 26 2.78 -7.19 13.75
N PHE A 27 2.92 -5.90 13.99
CA PHE A 27 2.11 -4.90 13.29
C PHE A 27 2.32 -4.94 11.77
N LEU A 28 3.57 -5.09 11.31
CA LEU A 28 3.88 -5.20 9.88
C LEU A 28 3.17 -6.39 9.23
N GLU A 29 3.20 -7.55 9.86
CA GLU A 29 2.52 -8.73 9.34
C GLU A 29 1.01 -8.51 9.27
N GLU A 30 0.40 -8.05 10.35
CA GLU A 30 -1.04 -7.79 10.43
C GLU A 30 -1.48 -6.73 9.40
N ALA A 31 -0.77 -5.61 9.34
CA ALA A 31 -1.08 -4.52 8.43
C ALA A 31 -0.92 -4.93 6.97
N ALA A 32 0.13 -5.66 6.64
CA ALA A 32 0.33 -6.19 5.29
C ALA A 32 -0.76 -7.18 4.88
N MET A 33 -1.22 -8.03 5.79
CA MET A 33 -2.33 -8.95 5.51
C MET A 33 -3.67 -8.22 5.28
N LEU A 34 -3.86 -7.06 5.89
CA LEU A 34 -5.12 -6.32 5.89
C LEU A 34 -5.15 -5.11 4.93
N HIS A 35 -4.00 -4.71 4.34
CA HIS A 35 -3.92 -3.45 3.59
C HIS A 35 -4.93 -3.35 2.44
N ASP A 36 -5.28 -4.46 1.84
CA ASP A 36 -6.22 -4.58 0.72
C ASP A 36 -7.62 -5.03 1.13
N LEU A 37 -7.95 -5.01 2.41
CA LEU A 37 -9.23 -5.51 2.92
C LEU A 37 -10.44 -4.92 2.20
N GLY A 38 -10.37 -3.67 1.77
CA GLY A 38 -11.46 -2.96 1.11
C GLY A 38 -11.69 -3.31 -0.36
N ILE A 39 -10.82 -4.12 -0.98
CA ILE A 39 -10.90 -4.43 -2.42
C ILE A 39 -12.24 -5.08 -2.81
N PHE A 40 -12.77 -5.97 -1.99
CA PHE A 40 -14.03 -6.66 -2.29
C PHE A 40 -15.23 -5.72 -2.41
N GLY A 41 -15.17 -4.52 -1.82
CA GLY A 41 -16.18 -3.48 -1.97
C GLY A 41 -16.09 -2.71 -3.30
N THR A 42 -15.12 -2.99 -4.14
CA THR A 42 -14.86 -2.29 -5.40
C THR A 42 -15.24 -3.12 -6.61
N ASP A 43 -15.46 -2.43 -7.74
CA ASP A 43 -15.66 -3.07 -9.05
C ASP A 43 -14.29 -3.28 -9.72
N ALA A 44 -13.75 -4.49 -9.57
CA ALA A 44 -12.47 -4.91 -10.12
C ALA A 44 -12.56 -6.36 -10.62
N PRO A 45 -13.26 -6.61 -11.75
CA PRO A 45 -13.53 -7.97 -12.24
C PRO A 45 -12.26 -8.75 -12.59
N GLY A 46 -11.16 -8.09 -12.95
CA GLY A 46 -9.87 -8.73 -13.23
C GLY A 46 -9.24 -9.45 -12.03
N ILE A 47 -9.71 -9.17 -10.82
CA ILE A 47 -9.32 -9.84 -9.57
C ILE A 47 -10.53 -10.42 -8.82
N GLU A 48 -11.61 -10.69 -9.55
CA GLU A 48 -12.86 -11.30 -9.06
C GLU A 48 -13.55 -10.50 -7.94
N CYS A 49 -13.42 -9.16 -7.95
CA CYS A 49 -14.13 -8.27 -7.04
C CYS A 49 -15.29 -7.59 -7.76
N HIS A 50 -16.51 -7.77 -7.25
CA HIS A 50 -17.76 -7.35 -7.87
C HIS A 50 -18.56 -6.40 -6.97
N GLY A 51 -17.87 -5.50 -6.26
CA GLY A 51 -18.50 -4.42 -5.51
C GLY A 51 -18.97 -3.29 -6.43
N THR A 52 -19.42 -2.18 -5.86
CA THR A 52 -20.00 -1.04 -6.59
C THR A 52 -19.08 0.18 -6.65
N GLU A 53 -18.09 0.26 -5.75
CA GLU A 53 -17.20 1.41 -5.65
C GLU A 53 -16.05 1.35 -6.64
N PRO A 54 -15.53 2.49 -7.12
CA PRO A 54 -14.30 2.53 -7.91
C PRO A 54 -13.11 1.92 -7.15
N TYR A 55 -12.24 1.22 -7.85
CA TYR A 55 -11.07 0.54 -7.26
C TYR A 55 -10.21 1.46 -6.38
N ILE A 56 -10.03 2.71 -6.79
CA ILE A 56 -9.22 3.69 -6.04
C ILE A 56 -9.71 3.92 -4.60
N ARG A 57 -10.97 3.59 -4.30
CA ARG A 57 -11.56 3.74 -2.96
C ARG A 57 -11.27 2.58 -2.01
N HIS A 58 -10.59 1.52 -2.48
CA HIS A 58 -10.36 0.33 -1.63
C HIS A 58 -9.66 0.65 -0.31
N GLY A 59 -8.72 1.59 -0.31
CA GLY A 59 -7.99 1.99 0.89
C GLY A 59 -8.91 2.62 1.95
N ILE A 60 -9.78 3.55 1.56
CA ILE A 60 -10.71 4.19 2.51
C ILE A 60 -11.83 3.26 2.95
N ILE A 61 -12.24 2.32 2.10
CA ILE A 61 -13.22 1.29 2.48
C ILE A 61 -12.62 0.38 3.57
N GLY A 62 -11.42 -0.14 3.34
CA GLY A 62 -10.71 -0.96 4.33
C GLY A 62 -10.41 -0.21 5.61
N GLY A 63 -9.97 1.04 5.51
CA GLY A 63 -9.72 1.91 6.64
C GLY A 63 -10.94 2.14 7.52
N LYS A 64 -12.09 2.38 6.90
CA LYS A 64 -13.36 2.52 7.63
C LYS A 64 -13.71 1.26 8.43
N ILE A 65 -13.61 0.09 7.81
CA ILE A 65 -13.89 -1.19 8.46
C ILE A 65 -12.98 -1.38 9.68
N LEU A 66 -11.69 -1.10 9.53
CA LEU A 66 -10.71 -1.27 10.61
C LEU A 66 -10.89 -0.25 11.74
N ARG A 67 -11.24 1.01 11.43
CA ARG A 67 -11.57 2.02 12.44
C ARG A 67 -12.78 1.65 13.27
N GLU A 68 -13.82 1.12 12.65
CA GLU A 68 -15.02 0.63 13.35
C GLU A 68 -14.69 -0.50 14.34
N LYS A 69 -13.60 -1.22 14.11
CA LYS A 69 -13.07 -2.25 15.03
C LYS A 69 -12.05 -1.71 16.05
N GLY A 70 -11.75 -0.41 16.03
CA GLY A 70 -10.76 0.21 16.91
C GLY A 70 -9.30 0.03 16.49
N TRP A 71 -9.05 -0.40 15.25
CA TRP A 71 -7.70 -0.67 14.72
C TRP A 71 -7.17 0.49 13.88
N GLU A 72 -6.94 1.62 14.55
CA GLU A 72 -6.56 2.89 13.92
C GLU A 72 -5.25 2.83 13.13
N ARG A 73 -4.21 2.19 13.67
CA ARG A 73 -2.91 2.06 12.98
C ARG A 73 -3.05 1.28 11.67
N HIS A 74 -3.78 0.17 11.71
CA HIS A 74 -4.04 -0.68 10.54
C HIS A 74 -4.89 0.06 9.48
N ALA A 75 -5.86 0.84 9.93
CA ALA A 75 -6.70 1.66 9.07
C ALA A 75 -5.85 2.66 8.25
N ARG A 76 -4.89 3.31 8.88
CA ARG A 76 -3.98 4.24 8.19
C ARG A 76 -3.16 3.57 7.10
N VAL A 77 -2.70 2.34 7.34
CA VAL A 77 -1.98 1.57 6.30
C VAL A 77 -2.87 1.32 5.09
N CYS A 78 -4.12 0.90 5.30
CA CYS A 78 -5.09 0.73 4.22
C CYS A 78 -5.26 2.00 3.39
N GLU A 79 -5.44 3.13 4.04
CA GLU A 79 -5.73 4.41 3.39
C GLU A 79 -4.53 5.00 2.64
N ARG A 80 -3.31 4.66 3.04
CA ARG A 80 -2.07 5.34 2.63
C ARG A 80 -1.15 4.51 1.75
N HIS A 81 -1.59 3.34 1.26
CA HIS A 81 -0.72 2.46 0.49
C HIS A 81 -0.86 2.58 -1.03
N THR A 82 -1.84 3.30 -1.55
CA THR A 82 -2.03 3.46 -3.01
C THR A 82 -0.86 4.23 -3.63
N GLY A 83 -0.25 3.66 -4.66
CA GLY A 83 0.99 4.21 -5.23
C GLY A 83 2.08 4.28 -4.15
N THR A 84 2.65 5.46 -3.95
CA THR A 84 3.54 5.78 -2.81
C THR A 84 2.85 6.72 -1.81
N GLY A 85 1.55 6.72 -1.80
CA GLY A 85 0.68 7.66 -1.14
C GLY A 85 0.08 8.67 -2.12
N LEU A 86 -1.07 9.22 -1.77
CA LEU A 86 -1.76 10.26 -2.53
C LEU A 86 -1.85 11.53 -1.69
N SER A 87 -1.36 12.64 -2.23
CA SER A 87 -1.54 13.93 -1.58
C SER A 87 -2.92 14.51 -1.90
N LYS A 88 -3.36 15.47 -1.08
CA LYS A 88 -4.55 16.28 -1.38
C LYS A 88 -4.45 16.89 -2.79
N TRP A 89 -3.28 17.40 -3.16
CA TRP A 89 -3.03 17.98 -4.48
C TRP A 89 -3.24 16.95 -5.60
N ASP A 90 -2.69 15.73 -5.46
CA ASP A 90 -2.89 14.64 -6.44
C ASP A 90 -4.37 14.33 -6.65
N ILE A 91 -5.13 14.26 -5.55
CA ILE A 91 -6.56 13.98 -5.57
C ILE A 91 -7.34 15.07 -6.31
N GLU A 92 -7.03 16.32 -6.01
CA GLU A 92 -7.67 17.49 -6.63
C GLU A 92 -7.32 17.60 -8.13
N GLN A 93 -6.03 17.45 -8.49
CA GLN A 93 -5.59 17.56 -9.90
C GLN A 93 -6.14 16.44 -10.78
N GLN A 94 -6.19 15.22 -10.26
CA GLN A 94 -6.69 14.06 -11.00
C GLN A 94 -8.20 13.84 -10.84
N GLN A 95 -8.87 14.69 -10.08
CA GLN A 95 -10.31 14.58 -9.79
C GLN A 95 -10.69 13.19 -9.28
N LEU A 96 -9.88 12.64 -8.36
CA LEU A 96 -10.13 11.31 -7.83
C LEU A 96 -11.33 11.30 -6.88
N PRO A 97 -12.13 10.23 -6.87
CA PRO A 97 -13.30 10.12 -5.99
C PRO A 97 -12.91 9.76 -4.55
N LEU A 98 -12.10 10.62 -3.95
CA LEU A 98 -11.56 10.48 -2.59
C LEU A 98 -11.75 11.79 -1.82
N PRO A 99 -11.80 11.76 -0.49
CA PRO A 99 -11.75 12.98 0.31
C PRO A 99 -10.52 13.84 -0.04
N HIS A 100 -10.68 15.17 -0.04
CA HIS A 100 -9.59 16.10 -0.36
C HIS A 100 -8.67 16.30 0.85
N GLU A 101 -7.89 15.30 1.15
CA GLU A 101 -6.90 15.28 2.23
C GLU A 101 -5.69 14.43 1.84
N ASP A 102 -4.61 14.51 2.63
CA ASP A 102 -3.40 13.74 2.37
C ASP A 102 -3.56 12.29 2.86
N PHE A 103 -3.27 11.33 1.97
CA PHE A 103 -3.16 9.91 2.26
C PHE A 103 -1.73 9.44 2.00
N MET A 104 -0.80 9.98 2.80
CA MET A 104 0.63 9.70 2.68
C MET A 104 1.10 8.81 3.82
N PRO A 105 1.93 7.78 3.57
CA PRO A 105 2.51 6.98 4.65
C PRO A 105 3.47 7.84 5.47
N VAL A 106 3.23 7.93 6.78
CA VAL A 106 3.98 8.77 7.73
C VAL A 106 4.88 7.91 8.61
N ASP A 107 4.31 6.93 9.30
CA ASP A 107 5.07 6.03 10.17
C ASP A 107 5.96 5.12 9.33
N ILE A 108 7.10 4.71 9.89
CA ILE A 108 8.06 3.85 9.16
C ILE A 108 7.43 2.52 8.71
N GLU A 109 6.58 1.92 9.54
CA GLU A 109 5.88 0.69 9.20
C GLU A 109 4.87 0.91 8.06
N GLU A 110 4.16 2.05 8.03
CA GLU A 110 3.30 2.41 6.91
C GLU A 110 4.09 2.51 5.60
N GLN A 111 5.30 3.09 5.67
CA GLN A 111 6.21 3.20 4.52
C GLN A 111 6.71 1.83 4.07
N VAL A 112 7.07 0.95 4.99
CA VAL A 112 7.53 -0.42 4.67
C VAL A 112 6.43 -1.22 3.97
N VAL A 113 5.19 -1.19 4.45
CA VAL A 113 4.07 -1.89 3.80
C VAL A 113 3.80 -1.31 2.40
N CYS A 114 3.74 0.01 2.29
CA CYS A 114 3.55 0.71 1.02
C CYS A 114 4.65 0.36 0.01
N TYR A 115 5.90 0.32 0.45
CA TYR A 115 7.06 -0.08 -0.34
C TYR A 115 6.95 -1.54 -0.80
N ALA A 116 6.74 -2.47 0.14
CA ALA A 116 6.67 -3.90 -0.14
C ALA A 116 5.55 -4.25 -1.13
N ASP A 117 4.41 -3.59 -1.04
CA ASP A 117 3.28 -3.79 -1.94
C ASP A 117 3.63 -3.58 -3.42
N LYS A 118 4.57 -2.67 -3.73
CA LYS A 118 4.92 -2.34 -5.13
C LYS A 118 5.62 -3.46 -5.87
N PHE A 119 6.14 -4.46 -5.17
CA PHE A 119 6.84 -5.60 -5.78
C PHE A 119 5.92 -6.71 -6.29
N TYR A 120 4.66 -6.70 -5.92
CA TYR A 120 3.72 -7.77 -6.22
C TYR A 120 2.47 -7.25 -6.91
N SER A 121 2.00 -8.01 -7.91
CA SER A 121 0.77 -7.68 -8.63
C SER A 121 -0.34 -8.68 -8.29
N LYS A 122 -1.54 -8.19 -8.06
CA LYS A 122 -2.73 -9.00 -7.82
C LYS A 122 -3.14 -9.81 -9.06
N THR A 123 -2.82 -9.30 -10.25
CA THR A 123 -3.14 -9.95 -11.53
C THR A 123 -2.10 -11.01 -11.95
N ARG A 124 -0.95 -11.06 -11.28
CA ARG A 124 0.13 -12.02 -11.53
C ARG A 124 0.62 -12.59 -10.19
N PRO A 125 -0.22 -13.38 -9.49
CA PRO A 125 0.16 -13.94 -8.19
C PRO A 125 1.40 -14.82 -8.31
N GLY A 126 2.28 -14.75 -7.31
CA GLY A 126 3.53 -15.51 -7.29
C GLY A 126 4.70 -14.85 -8.03
N THR A 127 4.49 -13.75 -8.74
CA THR A 127 5.55 -13.02 -9.46
C THR A 127 6.03 -11.83 -8.63
N GLU A 128 7.36 -11.68 -8.49
CA GLU A 128 7.99 -10.55 -7.83
C GLU A 128 8.65 -9.63 -8.87
N ARG A 129 8.39 -8.32 -8.78
CA ARG A 129 9.07 -7.31 -9.60
C ARG A 129 10.46 -7.04 -9.06
N SER A 130 11.39 -6.70 -9.96
CA SER A 130 12.65 -6.06 -9.58
C SER A 130 12.40 -4.63 -9.06
N VAL A 131 13.38 -4.05 -8.38
CA VAL A 131 13.34 -2.62 -7.98
C VAL A 131 13.08 -1.72 -9.19
N VAL A 132 13.77 -1.98 -10.31
CA VAL A 132 13.62 -1.20 -11.55
C VAL A 132 12.20 -1.29 -12.09
N ASP A 133 11.61 -2.48 -12.13
CA ASP A 133 10.25 -2.67 -12.64
C ASP A 133 9.20 -2.06 -11.71
N ALA A 134 9.42 -2.14 -10.40
CA ALA A 134 8.57 -1.46 -9.42
C ALA A 134 8.61 0.06 -9.61
N MET A 135 9.79 0.64 -9.78
CA MET A 135 9.95 2.08 -10.08
C MET A 135 9.26 2.48 -11.37
N ARG A 136 9.44 1.71 -12.45
CA ARG A 136 8.77 1.98 -13.73
C ARG A 136 7.25 1.96 -13.60
N SER A 137 6.70 1.08 -12.80
CA SER A 137 5.25 1.02 -12.57
C SER A 137 4.68 2.28 -11.90
N LEU A 138 5.53 3.08 -11.27
CA LEU A 138 5.16 4.32 -10.59
C LEU A 138 5.30 5.58 -11.47
N GLU A 139 6.05 5.51 -12.57
CA GLU A 139 6.31 6.66 -13.45
C GLU A 139 5.02 7.33 -13.96
N LYS A 140 3.99 6.52 -14.25
CA LYS A 140 2.68 7.02 -14.70
C LYS A 140 1.95 7.90 -13.69
N PHE A 141 2.34 7.84 -12.40
CA PHE A 141 1.77 8.66 -11.33
C PHE A 141 2.58 9.91 -11.01
N GLY A 142 3.67 10.17 -11.75
CA GLY A 142 4.53 11.34 -11.59
C GLY A 142 5.84 11.05 -10.87
N TRP A 143 6.79 12.01 -11.03
CA TRP A 143 8.16 11.85 -10.52
C TRP A 143 8.28 11.90 -9.01
N ASP A 144 7.38 12.58 -8.31
CA ASP A 144 7.43 12.68 -6.84
C ASP A 144 7.24 11.31 -6.18
N GLY A 145 6.38 10.46 -6.77
CA GLY A 145 6.23 9.08 -6.33
C GLY A 145 7.48 8.24 -6.57
N VAL A 146 8.12 8.41 -7.71
CA VAL A 146 9.38 7.71 -8.05
C VAL A 146 10.50 8.12 -7.08
N LYS A 147 10.65 9.43 -6.81
CA LYS A 147 11.64 9.93 -5.85
C LYS A 147 11.41 9.40 -4.44
N ARG A 148 10.15 9.32 -4.01
CA ARG A 148 9.78 8.77 -2.70
C ARG A 148 10.12 7.29 -2.63
N PHE A 149 9.82 6.53 -3.66
CA PHE A 149 10.16 5.12 -3.75
C PHE A 149 11.69 4.91 -3.72
N GLN A 150 12.47 5.76 -4.43
CA GLN A 150 13.93 5.69 -4.41
C GLN A 150 14.49 5.87 -2.98
N LYS A 151 13.95 6.80 -2.20
CA LYS A 151 14.34 6.96 -0.79
C LYS A 151 14.08 5.70 0.02
N TRP A 152 12.98 5.00 -0.25
CA TRP A 152 12.68 3.73 0.41
C TRP A 152 13.61 2.60 -0.05
N VAL A 153 14.00 2.58 -1.32
CA VAL A 153 15.05 1.66 -1.79
C VAL A 153 16.33 1.85 -0.97
N ASP A 154 16.75 3.10 -0.78
CA ASP A 154 17.97 3.42 -0.03
C ASP A 154 17.86 3.04 1.47
N LEU A 155 16.65 3.01 2.02
CA LEU A 155 16.41 2.67 3.43
C LEU A 155 16.18 1.18 3.67
N PHE A 156 15.56 0.46 2.74
CA PHE A 156 15.01 -0.88 2.98
C PHE A 156 15.68 -2.00 2.19
N GLU A 157 16.56 -1.68 1.22
CA GLU A 157 17.31 -2.70 0.46
C GLU A 157 18.76 -2.93 1.00
#